data_16940a30f70b4bc3ed426139bcb19eb0
#
_entry.id   16940a30f70b4bc3ed426139bcb19eb0
#
_cell.length_a   1.000
_cell.length_b   1.000
_cell.length_c   1.000
_cell.angle_alpha   90.00
_cell.angle_beta   90.00
_cell.angle_gamma   90.00
#
_symmetry.space_group_name_H-M   'P 1'
#
loop_
_entity.id
_entity.type
_entity.pdbx_description
1 polymer ?
#
loop_
_entity_poly.entity_id
_entity_poly.type
_entity_poly.pdbx_seq_one_letter_code
_entity_poly.pdbx_strand_id
1 'polypeptide(L)'
;RDPEMSRGLGDVYKRQLMLHGDIDEREPFLLCVCEQLESMIKGLRKKSVLVVGLGNREVTSDSLGPKMTDALFVTRHFKEEFGASFMQENGYGCVSAIAPGVMAQTGIETEEVLQGIIRKTKPDLVIVVDALASRSVQRLCTTVQITDTGIEPGAGVGNRRKELTKKTLGIPVVAIGVPTVVDAATIISDHLEHVLEKQGYSEEEIERFIYEILTEETTDVMVTPKNIDESVNQISKDLAKVLNHCFQKRDNYGNSSISFYEKEDMKRE
;
A
#
# COMPACT_ATOMS: atom_id res chain seq x y z
N ARG A 1 0.39 -11.06 24.56
CA ARG A 1 0.32 -9.61 24.22
C ARG A 1 1.22 -9.40 23.01
N ASP A 2 0.63 -9.15 21.86
CA ASP A 2 1.41 -8.79 20.66
C ASP A 2 2.25 -7.55 20.97
N PRO A 3 3.59 -7.60 20.81
CA PRO A 3 4.41 -6.42 20.96
C PRO A 3 4.09 -5.45 19.83
N GLU A 4 4.00 -4.21 20.19
CA GLU A 4 3.60 -3.03 19.44
C GLU A 4 3.83 -3.09 17.92
N MET A 5 2.72 -3.06 17.20
CA MET A 5 2.64 -2.88 15.76
C MET A 5 3.46 -1.68 15.29
N SER A 6 3.98 -1.78 14.07
CA SER A 6 4.60 -0.67 13.37
C SER A 6 3.77 0.60 13.57
N ARG A 7 4.33 1.63 14.19
CA ARG A 7 3.67 2.89 14.53
C ARG A 7 3.18 3.69 13.31
N GLY A 8 3.11 3.10 12.13
CA GLY A 8 2.62 3.73 10.91
C GLY A 8 1.18 3.40 10.53
N LEU A 9 0.67 2.26 10.98
CA LEU A 9 -0.69 1.79 10.68
C LEU A 9 -1.35 1.31 11.98
N GLY A 10 -2.43 1.96 12.42
CA GLY A 10 -3.21 1.57 13.60
C GLY A 10 -3.81 0.16 13.49
N ASP A 11 -4.51 -0.30 14.51
CA ASP A 11 -5.06 -1.66 14.58
C ASP A 11 -5.87 -2.02 13.34
N VAL A 12 -5.37 -3.00 12.57
CA VAL A 12 -5.81 -3.32 11.23
C VAL A 12 -6.33 -4.74 11.21
N TYR A 13 -7.40 -4.98 10.46
CA TYR A 13 -7.82 -6.30 10.06
C TYR A 13 -6.69 -6.97 9.24
N LYS A 14 -5.86 -7.78 9.93
CA LYS A 14 -4.80 -8.57 9.32
C LYS A 14 -5.42 -9.80 8.67
N ARG A 15 -5.48 -9.86 7.35
CA ARG A 15 -5.54 -11.12 6.63
C ARG A 15 -4.21 -11.33 5.91
N GLN A 16 -3.50 -12.34 6.32
CA GLN A 16 -2.31 -12.83 5.64
C GLN A 16 -2.80 -13.70 4.48
N LEU A 17 -2.62 -13.20 3.26
CA LEU A 17 -2.90 -13.93 2.04
C LEU A 17 -1.61 -14.00 1.25
N MET A 18 -1.25 -15.20 0.79
CA MET A 18 0.01 -15.42 0.09
C MET A 18 -0.07 -14.90 -1.34
N LEU A 19 0.82 -14.00 -1.70
CA LEU A 19 1.02 -13.49 -3.07
C LEU A 19 1.91 -14.42 -3.91
N HIS A 20 2.12 -15.66 -3.49
CA HIS A 20 2.91 -16.66 -4.22
C HIS A 20 1.95 -17.62 -4.91
N GLY A 21 1.95 -17.60 -6.23
CA GLY A 21 1.17 -18.52 -7.05
C GLY A 21 0.87 -17.97 -8.44
N ASP A 22 0.32 -18.81 -9.30
CA ASP A 22 -0.21 -18.44 -10.61
C ASP A 22 -1.36 -17.42 -10.51
N ILE A 23 -1.73 -16.80 -11.63
CA ILE A 23 -2.75 -15.74 -11.73
C ILE A 23 -4.06 -16.18 -11.07
N ASP A 24 -4.44 -17.44 -11.19
CA ASP A 24 -5.68 -18.00 -10.64
C ASP A 24 -5.69 -18.07 -9.11
N GLU A 25 -4.53 -18.23 -8.47
CA GLU A 25 -4.41 -18.24 -7.00
C GLU A 25 -4.45 -16.84 -6.38
N ARG A 26 -4.17 -15.80 -7.16
CA ARG A 26 -4.19 -14.40 -6.71
C ARG A 26 -5.57 -13.74 -6.77
N GLU A 27 -6.47 -14.24 -7.59
CA GLU A 27 -7.82 -13.67 -7.72
C GLU A 27 -8.61 -13.65 -6.41
N PRO A 28 -8.65 -14.71 -5.58
CA PRO A 28 -9.29 -14.67 -4.26
C PRO A 28 -8.71 -13.62 -3.32
N PHE A 29 -7.40 -13.38 -3.41
CA PHE A 29 -6.74 -12.33 -2.64
C PHE A 29 -7.20 -10.92 -3.08
N LEU A 30 -7.22 -10.66 -4.39
CA LEU A 30 -7.65 -9.38 -4.94
C LEU A 30 -9.11 -9.08 -4.58
N LEU A 31 -9.98 -10.08 -4.65
CA LEU A 31 -11.37 -9.97 -4.21
C LEU A 31 -11.47 -9.65 -2.72
N CYS A 32 -10.68 -10.30 -1.88
CA CYS A 32 -10.68 -10.03 -0.45
C CYS A 32 -10.24 -8.60 -0.12
N VAL A 33 -9.21 -8.06 -0.78
CA VAL A 33 -8.78 -6.66 -0.61
C VAL A 33 -9.90 -5.71 -1.03
N CYS A 34 -10.57 -5.99 -2.15
CA CYS A 34 -11.71 -5.20 -2.61
C CYS A 34 -12.88 -5.21 -1.62
N GLU A 35 -13.26 -6.37 -1.10
CA GLU A 35 -14.31 -6.51 -0.08
C GLU A 35 -13.98 -5.73 1.20
N GLN A 36 -12.73 -5.77 1.65
CA GLN A 36 -12.28 -4.99 2.80
C GLN A 36 -12.42 -3.48 2.55
N LEU A 37 -11.98 -2.98 1.41
CA LEU A 37 -12.12 -1.57 1.04
C LEU A 37 -13.60 -1.16 0.96
N GLU A 38 -14.45 -1.96 0.34
CA GLU A 38 -15.90 -1.70 0.25
C GLU A 38 -16.58 -1.70 1.63
N SER A 39 -16.14 -2.57 2.56
CA SER A 39 -16.65 -2.63 3.93
C SER A 39 -16.28 -1.41 4.76
N MET A 40 -15.05 -0.92 4.60
CA MET A 40 -14.53 0.27 5.31
C MET A 40 -15.09 1.57 4.73
N ILE A 41 -15.38 1.61 3.42
CA ILE A 41 -15.77 2.83 2.72
C ILE A 41 -17.15 2.66 2.08
N LYS A 42 -18.19 3.00 2.84
CA LYS A 42 -19.56 2.94 2.32
C LYS A 42 -19.73 3.79 1.07
N GLY A 43 -20.18 3.14 -0.02
CA GLY A 43 -20.47 3.81 -1.28
C GLY A 43 -19.22 4.30 -2.03
N LEU A 44 -18.11 3.59 -1.92
CA LEU A 44 -16.82 3.93 -2.53
C LEU A 44 -16.93 4.36 -4.00
N ARG A 45 -17.72 3.66 -4.82
CA ARG A 45 -17.93 3.97 -6.25
C ARG A 45 -18.57 5.32 -6.54
N LYS A 46 -19.32 5.87 -5.57
CA LYS A 46 -20.00 7.17 -5.71
C LYS A 46 -19.14 8.33 -5.26
N LYS A 47 -17.99 8.05 -4.67
CA LYS A 47 -17.06 9.05 -4.14
C LYS A 47 -16.11 9.56 -5.21
N SER A 48 -15.73 10.83 -5.10
CA SER A 48 -14.56 11.36 -5.78
C SER A 48 -13.32 10.98 -4.95
N VAL A 49 -12.40 10.22 -5.53
CA VAL A 49 -11.26 9.65 -4.82
C VAL A 49 -9.94 10.20 -5.38
N LEU A 50 -9.06 10.62 -4.48
CA LEU A 50 -7.67 10.90 -4.78
C LEU A 50 -6.82 9.71 -4.32
N VAL A 51 -6.18 9.01 -5.25
CA VAL A 51 -5.24 7.94 -4.95
C VAL A 51 -3.81 8.49 -4.95
N VAL A 52 -3.07 8.19 -3.90
CA VAL A 52 -1.71 8.71 -3.68
C VAL A 52 -0.75 7.54 -3.56
N GLY A 53 0.20 7.44 -4.48
CA GLY A 53 1.29 6.47 -4.42
C GLY A 53 2.51 7.11 -3.76
N LEU A 54 2.79 6.73 -2.51
CA LEU A 54 3.97 7.19 -1.77
C LEU A 54 5.20 6.40 -2.18
N GLY A 55 6.36 7.00 -1.94
CA GLY A 55 7.67 6.39 -2.11
C GLY A 55 8.52 7.01 -3.21
N ASN A 56 9.73 6.49 -3.32
CA ASN A 56 10.72 6.92 -4.28
C ASN A 56 10.73 5.98 -5.49
N ARG A 57 10.43 6.50 -6.67
CA ARG A 57 10.42 5.75 -7.94
C ARG A 57 11.77 5.12 -8.28
N GLU A 58 12.87 5.76 -7.87
CA GLU A 58 14.23 5.33 -8.14
C GLU A 58 14.75 4.23 -7.20
N VAL A 59 14.01 3.95 -6.12
CA VAL A 59 14.35 2.91 -5.14
C VAL A 59 13.35 1.77 -5.28
N THR A 60 13.78 0.63 -5.80
CA THR A 60 12.89 -0.48 -6.15
C THR A 60 11.94 -0.87 -5.02
N SER A 61 12.46 -1.08 -3.82
CA SER A 61 11.66 -1.47 -2.65
C SER A 61 10.66 -0.39 -2.19
N ASP A 62 10.87 0.87 -2.59
CA ASP A 62 10.05 2.03 -2.25
C ASP A 62 9.19 2.52 -3.43
N SER A 63 9.28 1.84 -4.60
CA SER A 63 8.58 2.25 -5.83
C SER A 63 7.17 1.71 -6.00
N LEU A 64 6.64 0.99 -4.99
CA LEU A 64 5.33 0.34 -5.04
C LEU A 64 4.19 1.32 -5.36
N GLY A 65 4.07 2.38 -4.55
CA GLY A 65 3.04 3.40 -4.72
C GLY A 65 3.10 4.11 -6.07
N PRO A 66 4.25 4.65 -6.48
CA PRO A 66 4.42 5.26 -7.80
C PRO A 66 4.07 4.34 -8.96
N LYS A 67 4.53 3.08 -8.95
CA LYS A 67 4.21 2.10 -10.01
C LYS A 67 2.73 1.74 -10.04
N MET A 68 2.09 1.62 -8.88
CA MET A 68 0.66 1.38 -8.79
C MET A 68 -0.14 2.53 -9.42
N THR A 69 0.23 3.80 -9.14
CA THR A 69 -0.46 4.95 -9.74
C THR A 69 -0.31 5.01 -11.27
N ASP A 70 0.80 4.54 -11.83
CA ASP A 70 0.99 4.46 -13.28
C ASP A 70 0.04 3.46 -13.97
N ALA A 71 -0.36 2.40 -13.25
CA ALA A 71 -1.27 1.38 -13.74
C ALA A 71 -2.75 1.66 -13.42
N LEU A 72 -3.03 2.75 -12.67
CA LEU A 72 -4.38 3.10 -12.27
C LEU A 72 -5.15 3.77 -13.42
N PHE A 73 -6.42 3.38 -13.59
CA PHE A 73 -7.34 4.02 -14.53
C PHE A 73 -7.94 5.28 -13.90
N VAL A 74 -7.41 6.43 -14.26
CA VAL A 74 -7.88 7.74 -13.78
C VAL A 74 -9.02 8.27 -14.67
N THR A 75 -10.08 8.78 -14.04
CA THR A 75 -11.34 9.12 -14.72
C THR A 75 -11.88 10.52 -14.40
N ARG A 76 -11.24 11.24 -13.45
CA ARG A 76 -11.70 12.55 -13.04
C ARG A 76 -11.82 13.53 -14.22
N HIS A 77 -10.88 13.49 -15.17
CA HIS A 77 -10.90 14.33 -16.37
C HIS A 77 -12.11 14.05 -17.27
N PHE A 78 -12.60 12.81 -17.36
CA PHE A 78 -13.82 12.49 -18.09
C PHE A 78 -15.06 13.19 -17.49
N LYS A 79 -15.11 13.26 -16.14
CA LYS A 79 -16.20 13.99 -15.47
C LYS A 79 -16.19 15.48 -15.80
N GLU A 80 -14.99 16.07 -15.90
CA GLU A 80 -14.84 17.50 -16.22
C GLU A 80 -15.16 17.79 -17.68
N GLU A 81 -14.81 16.88 -18.59
CA GLU A 81 -14.97 17.06 -20.03
C GLU A 81 -16.35 16.62 -20.53
N PHE A 82 -16.87 15.48 -20.06
CA PHE A 82 -18.11 14.87 -20.57
C PHE A 82 -19.28 14.93 -19.59
N GLY A 83 -19.05 15.34 -18.36
CA GLY A 83 -20.07 15.49 -17.33
C GLY A 83 -20.44 14.22 -16.57
N ALA A 84 -21.35 14.39 -15.60
CA ALA A 84 -21.75 13.32 -14.69
C ALA A 84 -22.57 12.20 -15.37
N SER A 85 -23.37 12.53 -16.39
CA SER A 85 -24.16 11.54 -17.13
C SER A 85 -23.28 10.52 -17.84
N PHE A 86 -22.22 11.00 -18.50
CA PHE A 86 -21.23 10.12 -19.14
C PHE A 86 -20.61 9.13 -18.14
N MET A 87 -20.21 9.63 -16.95
CA MET A 87 -19.65 8.77 -15.89
C MET A 87 -20.64 7.69 -15.46
N GLN A 88 -21.89 8.04 -15.30
CA GLN A 88 -22.94 7.11 -14.86
C GLN A 88 -23.26 6.04 -15.94
N GLU A 89 -23.38 6.44 -17.20
CA GLU A 89 -23.65 5.55 -18.33
C GLU A 89 -22.55 4.51 -18.53
N ASN A 90 -21.28 4.93 -18.36
CA ASN A 90 -20.12 4.06 -18.47
C ASN A 90 -19.75 3.34 -17.16
N GLY A 91 -20.46 3.62 -16.06
CA GLY A 91 -20.19 3.00 -14.77
C GLY A 91 -18.87 3.39 -14.12
N TYR A 92 -18.33 4.56 -14.45
CA TYR A 92 -17.08 5.07 -13.93
C TYR A 92 -17.23 5.80 -12.60
N GLY A 93 -16.41 5.49 -11.61
CA GLY A 93 -16.18 6.33 -10.44
C GLY A 93 -15.29 7.53 -10.80
N CYS A 94 -15.26 8.55 -9.96
CA CYS A 94 -14.42 9.73 -10.16
C CYS A 94 -13.07 9.55 -9.46
N VAL A 95 -12.03 9.22 -10.22
CA VAL A 95 -10.69 8.88 -9.71
C VAL A 95 -9.63 9.81 -10.27
N SER A 96 -8.81 10.37 -9.38
CA SER A 96 -7.54 11.03 -9.70
C SER A 96 -6.41 10.35 -8.98
N ALA A 97 -5.18 10.42 -9.52
CA ALA A 97 -4.01 9.81 -8.92
C ALA A 97 -2.80 10.75 -8.99
N ILE A 98 -1.90 10.60 -8.00
CA ILE A 98 -0.61 11.28 -7.96
C ILE A 98 0.43 10.41 -7.25
N ALA A 99 1.65 10.44 -7.77
CA ALA A 99 2.87 10.02 -7.05
C ALA A 99 3.69 11.29 -6.77
N PRO A 100 3.61 11.87 -5.55
CA PRO A 100 4.21 13.17 -5.25
C PRO A 100 5.74 13.14 -5.19
N GLY A 101 6.34 11.95 -5.16
CA GLY A 101 7.76 11.76 -4.87
C GLY A 101 8.06 11.90 -3.38
N VAL A 102 9.36 11.98 -3.06
CA VAL A 102 9.84 12.11 -1.68
C VAL A 102 10.40 13.51 -1.43
N MET A 103 10.36 13.96 -0.18
CA MET A 103 10.83 15.29 0.21
C MET A 103 12.29 15.55 -0.20
N ALA A 104 13.14 14.52 -0.18
CA ALA A 104 14.53 14.64 -0.62
C ALA A 104 14.69 15.03 -2.11
N GLN A 105 13.70 14.74 -2.94
CA GLN A 105 13.66 15.09 -4.36
C GLN A 105 12.93 16.41 -4.62
N THR A 106 11.86 16.66 -3.87
CA THR A 106 10.95 17.78 -4.13
C THR A 106 11.21 19.01 -3.27
N GLY A 107 11.84 18.82 -2.09
CA GLY A 107 11.97 19.86 -1.07
C GLY A 107 10.66 20.21 -0.35
N ILE A 108 9.58 19.47 -0.60
CA ILE A 108 8.23 19.76 -0.10
C ILE A 108 7.70 18.54 0.67
N GLU A 109 7.08 18.76 1.82
CA GLU A 109 6.39 17.69 2.54
C GLU A 109 5.20 17.18 1.74
N THR A 110 5.02 15.86 1.71
CA THR A 110 3.90 15.23 1.01
C THR A 110 2.54 15.76 1.51
N GLU A 111 2.41 16.02 2.79
CA GLU A 111 1.20 16.59 3.38
C GLU A 111 0.85 17.95 2.75
N GLU A 112 1.83 18.83 2.53
CA GLU A 112 1.64 20.15 1.92
C GLU A 112 1.19 20.03 0.46
N VAL A 113 1.81 19.11 -0.30
CA VAL A 113 1.40 18.81 -1.70
C VAL A 113 -0.06 18.37 -1.72
N LEU A 114 -0.42 17.41 -0.86
CA LEU A 114 -1.77 16.86 -0.82
C LEU A 114 -2.81 17.88 -0.39
N GLN A 115 -2.53 18.72 0.60
CA GLN A 115 -3.42 19.80 1.00
C GLN A 115 -3.71 20.78 -0.15
N GLY A 116 -2.69 21.09 -0.97
CA GLY A 116 -2.85 21.91 -2.18
C GLY A 116 -3.80 21.28 -3.18
N ILE A 117 -3.61 20.00 -3.46
CA ILE A 117 -4.45 19.23 -4.39
C ILE A 117 -5.87 19.07 -3.87
N ILE A 118 -6.04 18.70 -2.60
CA ILE A 118 -7.34 18.51 -1.96
C ILE A 118 -8.17 19.80 -2.01
N ARG A 119 -7.57 20.94 -1.70
CA ARG A 119 -8.25 22.25 -1.81
C ARG A 119 -8.77 22.53 -3.22
N LYS A 120 -8.01 22.13 -4.25
CA LYS A 120 -8.39 22.39 -5.65
C LYS A 120 -9.37 21.36 -6.20
N THR A 121 -9.13 20.06 -5.92
CA THR A 121 -9.88 18.96 -6.54
C THR A 121 -11.08 18.49 -5.73
N LYS A 122 -11.10 18.80 -4.41
CA LYS A 122 -12.16 18.50 -3.45
C LYS A 122 -12.64 17.04 -3.50
N PRO A 123 -11.74 16.07 -3.31
CA PRO A 123 -12.13 14.66 -3.25
C PRO A 123 -12.89 14.39 -1.95
N ASP A 124 -13.73 13.33 -1.96
CA ASP A 124 -14.45 12.86 -0.77
C ASP A 124 -13.57 11.95 0.11
N LEU A 125 -12.50 11.41 -0.47
CA LEU A 125 -11.63 10.41 0.14
C LEU A 125 -10.22 10.47 -0.46
N VAL A 126 -9.21 10.24 0.38
CA VAL A 126 -7.85 9.92 -0.06
C VAL A 126 -7.56 8.45 0.21
N ILE A 127 -7.04 7.72 -0.79
CA ILE A 127 -6.44 6.40 -0.61
C ILE A 127 -4.95 6.54 -0.82
N VAL A 128 -4.17 6.19 0.21
CA VAL A 128 -2.71 6.25 0.18
C VAL A 128 -2.14 4.84 0.04
N VAL A 129 -1.22 4.62 -0.89
CA VAL A 129 -0.52 3.34 -1.05
C VAL A 129 0.96 3.54 -0.82
N ASP A 130 1.55 2.73 0.07
CA ASP A 130 2.94 2.86 0.50
C ASP A 130 3.64 1.51 0.64
N ALA A 131 4.96 1.53 0.48
CA ALA A 131 5.84 0.44 0.82
C ALA A 131 6.22 0.52 2.31
N LEU A 132 6.14 -0.59 3.03
CA LEU A 132 6.38 -0.62 4.47
C LEU A 132 7.64 -1.39 4.83
N ALA A 133 8.20 -1.09 6.01
CA ALA A 133 9.14 -1.98 6.68
C ALA A 133 8.39 -3.08 7.44
N SER A 134 8.85 -4.31 7.30
CA SER A 134 8.30 -5.48 8.00
C SER A 134 9.02 -5.71 9.32
N ARG A 135 8.29 -6.26 10.29
CA ARG A 135 8.84 -6.83 11.54
C ARG A 135 8.95 -8.35 11.49
N SER A 136 8.82 -8.94 10.30
CA SER A 136 8.97 -10.37 10.09
C SER A 136 9.26 -10.65 8.62
N VAL A 137 10.23 -11.52 8.35
CA VAL A 137 10.59 -11.96 7.00
C VAL A 137 9.40 -12.58 6.27
N GLN A 138 8.54 -13.31 6.98
CA GLN A 138 7.37 -13.98 6.41
C GLN A 138 6.33 -13.05 5.79
N ARG A 139 6.35 -11.76 6.16
CA ARG A 139 5.41 -10.76 5.65
C ARG A 139 5.89 -10.04 4.41
N LEU A 140 7.18 -10.19 4.06
CA LEU A 140 7.77 -9.49 2.92
C LEU A 140 7.07 -9.86 1.63
N CYS A 141 6.52 -8.84 0.94
CA CYS A 141 5.81 -8.98 -0.32
C CYS A 141 4.63 -9.99 -0.31
N THR A 142 4.17 -10.41 0.88
CA THR A 142 3.10 -11.42 1.03
C THR A 142 1.86 -10.90 1.75
N THR A 143 1.93 -9.72 2.36
CA THR A 143 0.87 -9.18 3.20
C THR A 143 0.46 -7.80 2.70
N VAL A 144 -0.85 -7.55 2.61
CA VAL A 144 -1.42 -6.21 2.43
C VAL A 144 -2.07 -5.78 3.74
N GLN A 145 -1.75 -4.58 4.19
CA GLN A 145 -2.31 -3.95 5.39
C GLN A 145 -3.19 -2.79 4.96
N ILE A 146 -4.41 -2.71 5.51
CA ILE A 146 -5.37 -1.64 5.19
C ILE A 146 -5.84 -1.02 6.50
N THR A 147 -5.89 0.31 6.56
CA THR A 147 -6.40 1.05 7.72
C THR A 147 -7.10 2.33 7.31
N ASP A 148 -8.08 2.77 8.10
CA ASP A 148 -8.78 4.04 7.98
C ASP A 148 -8.26 5.15 8.92
N THR A 149 -7.22 4.85 9.69
CA THR A 149 -6.58 5.81 10.61
C THR A 149 -5.56 6.73 9.94
N GLY A 150 -5.17 6.42 8.69
CA GLY A 150 -4.12 7.11 7.95
C GLY A 150 -2.74 6.44 8.11
N ILE A 151 -1.68 7.14 7.74
CA ILE A 151 -0.30 6.63 7.72
C ILE A 151 0.69 7.72 8.13
N GLU A 152 1.78 7.32 8.77
CA GLU A 152 2.99 8.13 9.01
C GLU A 152 4.09 7.62 8.05
N PRO A 153 4.32 8.29 6.90
CA PRO A 153 5.28 7.82 5.90
C PRO A 153 6.70 7.75 6.47
N GLY A 154 7.44 6.69 6.12
CA GLY A 154 8.84 6.53 6.55
C GLY A 154 9.04 6.17 8.03
N ALA A 155 8.00 5.99 8.83
CA ALA A 155 8.13 5.66 10.25
C ALA A 155 8.88 4.34 10.49
N GLY A 156 8.70 3.35 9.61
CA GLY A 156 9.34 2.04 9.70
C GLY A 156 10.84 2.01 9.34
N VAL A 157 11.36 3.08 8.74
CA VAL A 157 12.77 3.20 8.30
C VAL A 157 13.48 4.39 8.96
N GLY A 158 12.99 4.84 10.11
CA GLY A 158 13.60 5.95 10.87
C GLY A 158 13.43 7.34 10.25
N ASN A 159 12.78 7.44 9.10
CA ASN A 159 12.60 8.68 8.34
C ASN A 159 11.17 9.22 8.45
N ARG A 160 10.75 9.52 9.68
CA ARG A 160 9.37 9.98 9.96
C ARG A 160 9.05 11.27 9.23
N ARG A 161 7.89 11.27 8.57
CA ARG A 161 7.29 12.42 7.90
C ARG A 161 5.99 12.82 8.56
N LYS A 162 5.43 13.95 8.16
CA LYS A 162 4.12 14.37 8.66
C LYS A 162 3.06 13.32 8.35
N GLU A 163 2.21 13.05 9.33
CA GLU A 163 1.11 12.10 9.22
C GLU A 163 0.11 12.50 8.10
N LEU A 164 -0.34 11.51 7.37
CA LEU A 164 -1.43 11.64 6.40
C LEU A 164 -2.68 11.01 7.01
N THR A 165 -3.46 11.81 7.71
CA THR A 165 -4.65 11.41 8.46
C THR A 165 -5.82 12.32 8.13
N LYS A 166 -7.03 11.93 8.56
CA LYS A 166 -8.19 12.82 8.49
C LYS A 166 -7.97 14.16 9.20
N LYS A 167 -7.18 14.16 10.28
CA LYS A 167 -6.87 15.37 11.05
C LYS A 167 -5.99 16.34 10.26
N THR A 168 -4.98 15.84 9.55
CA THR A 168 -4.01 16.67 8.82
C THR A 168 -4.53 17.08 7.45
N LEU A 169 -5.28 16.21 6.76
CA LEU A 169 -5.79 16.46 5.41
C LEU A 169 -7.23 17.01 5.36
N GLY A 170 -7.96 16.97 6.49
CA GLY A 170 -9.34 17.49 6.58
C GLY A 170 -10.42 16.60 5.98
N ILE A 171 -10.05 15.46 5.35
CA ILE A 171 -10.96 14.50 4.72
C ILE A 171 -10.56 13.07 5.12
N PRO A 172 -11.46 12.08 4.99
CA PRO A 172 -11.13 10.68 5.28
C PRO A 172 -9.91 10.19 4.50
N VAL A 173 -9.07 9.41 5.17
CA VAL A 173 -7.87 8.78 4.60
C VAL A 173 -7.92 7.29 4.87
N VAL A 174 -7.72 6.49 3.82
CA VAL A 174 -7.47 5.04 3.93
C VAL A 174 -6.07 4.78 3.44
N ALA A 175 -5.28 4.05 4.20
CA ALA A 175 -3.93 3.66 3.81
C ALA A 175 -3.87 2.17 3.49
N ILE A 176 -3.15 1.83 2.43
CA ILE A 176 -2.83 0.48 2.00
C ILE A 176 -1.32 0.36 2.00
N GLY A 177 -0.79 -0.57 2.78
CA GLY A 177 0.64 -0.79 2.92
C GLY A 177 1.05 -2.21 2.59
N VAL A 178 2.20 -2.35 1.94
CA VAL A 178 2.81 -3.66 1.65
C VAL A 178 4.25 -3.67 2.15
N PRO A 179 4.63 -4.62 3.02
CA PRO A 179 6.01 -4.75 3.46
C PRO A 179 6.92 -5.18 2.31
N THR A 180 7.94 -4.37 2.01
CA THR A 180 8.92 -4.62 0.94
C THR A 180 10.34 -4.74 1.44
N VAL A 181 10.59 -4.28 2.66
CA VAL A 181 11.89 -4.34 3.33
C VAL A 181 11.74 -4.88 4.75
N VAL A 182 12.80 -5.44 5.30
CA VAL A 182 12.92 -5.83 6.70
C VAL A 182 14.28 -5.40 7.22
N ASP A 183 14.33 -4.99 8.47
CA ASP A 183 15.56 -4.68 9.17
C ASP A 183 16.41 -5.94 9.36
N ALA A 184 17.73 -5.87 9.14
CA ALA A 184 18.63 -7.00 9.34
C ALA A 184 18.63 -7.48 10.79
N ALA A 185 18.50 -6.57 11.75
CA ALA A 185 18.37 -6.92 13.16
C ALA A 185 17.12 -7.76 13.43
N THR A 186 16.01 -7.46 12.79
CA THR A 186 14.77 -8.26 12.86
C THR A 186 15.01 -9.69 12.36
N ILE A 187 15.74 -9.88 11.25
CA ILE A 187 16.05 -11.21 10.72
C ILE A 187 16.88 -12.02 11.73
N ILE A 188 17.89 -11.37 12.32
CA ILE A 188 18.77 -12.00 13.31
C ILE A 188 17.96 -12.38 14.54
N SER A 189 17.15 -11.46 15.07
CA SER A 189 16.31 -11.71 16.25
C SER A 189 15.35 -12.87 16.04
N ASP A 190 14.56 -12.86 14.95
CA ASP A 190 13.59 -13.92 14.63
C ASP A 190 14.27 -15.32 14.60
N HIS A 191 15.48 -15.40 14.03
CA HIS A 191 16.21 -16.68 13.95
C HIS A 191 16.80 -17.12 15.29
N LEU A 192 17.35 -16.18 16.06
CA LEU A 192 17.89 -16.47 17.39
C LEU A 192 16.81 -16.89 18.37
N GLU A 193 15.69 -16.17 18.42
CA GLU A 193 14.52 -16.53 19.22
C GLU A 193 14.12 -17.98 18.97
N HIS A 194 13.88 -18.33 17.70
CA HIS A 194 13.43 -19.66 17.33
C HIS A 194 14.43 -20.78 17.71
N VAL A 195 15.74 -20.53 17.61
CA VAL A 195 16.77 -21.51 17.97
C VAL A 195 16.89 -21.64 19.49
N LEU A 196 16.92 -20.53 20.21
CA LEU A 196 17.10 -20.50 21.66
C LEU A 196 15.87 -21.04 22.40
N GLU A 197 14.65 -20.72 21.94
CA GLU A 197 13.41 -21.32 22.46
C GLU A 197 13.42 -22.85 22.37
N LYS A 198 13.86 -23.40 21.22
CA LYS A 198 14.00 -24.85 21.04
C LYS A 198 15.03 -25.50 21.97
N GLN A 199 16.01 -24.74 22.41
CA GLN A 199 17.02 -25.18 23.37
C GLN A 199 16.60 -25.01 24.83
N GLY A 200 15.43 -24.40 25.07
CA GLY A 200 14.83 -24.25 26.42
C GLY A 200 15.30 -23.02 27.19
N TYR A 201 15.88 -22.02 26.50
CA TYR A 201 16.18 -20.73 27.13
C TYR A 201 14.89 -19.95 27.44
N SER A 202 14.90 -19.16 28.53
CA SER A 202 13.80 -18.27 28.88
C SER A 202 13.74 -17.03 27.98
N GLU A 203 12.56 -16.40 27.89
CA GLU A 203 12.38 -15.12 27.16
C GLU A 203 13.41 -14.06 27.59
N GLU A 204 13.66 -13.91 28.91
CA GLU A 204 14.63 -12.94 29.45
C GLU A 204 16.07 -13.23 29.02
N GLU A 205 16.46 -14.49 28.93
CA GLU A 205 17.78 -14.90 28.46
C GLU A 205 17.92 -14.64 26.95
N ILE A 206 16.86 -14.92 26.18
CA ILE A 206 16.85 -14.69 24.73
C ILE A 206 16.94 -13.19 24.43
N GLU A 207 16.15 -12.35 25.08
CA GLU A 207 16.22 -10.89 24.93
C GLU A 207 17.63 -10.34 25.21
N ARG A 208 18.27 -10.85 26.28
CA ARG A 208 19.62 -10.42 26.63
C ARG A 208 20.65 -10.84 25.57
N PHE A 209 20.58 -12.09 25.07
CA PHE A 209 21.44 -12.56 23.98
C PHE A 209 21.28 -11.74 22.71
N ILE A 210 20.03 -11.45 22.33
CA ILE A 210 19.74 -10.63 21.15
C ILE A 210 20.33 -9.23 21.32
N TYR A 211 20.15 -8.62 22.48
CA TYR A 211 20.70 -7.28 22.77
C TYR A 211 22.23 -7.24 22.70
N GLU A 212 22.91 -8.29 23.18
CA GLU A 212 24.37 -8.38 23.15
C GLU A 212 24.94 -8.59 21.72
N ILE A 213 24.18 -9.23 20.84
CA ILE A 213 24.60 -9.55 19.46
C ILE A 213 24.29 -8.41 18.49
N LEU A 214 23.19 -7.69 18.71
CA LEU A 214 22.79 -6.58 17.84
C LEU A 214 23.70 -5.38 18.09
N THR A 215 24.47 -5.02 17.07
CA THR A 215 25.31 -3.80 17.05
C THR A 215 24.63 -2.70 16.26
N GLU A 216 25.09 -1.44 16.43
CA GLU A 216 24.60 -0.32 15.62
C GLU A 216 24.73 -0.58 14.11
N GLU A 217 25.79 -1.27 13.69
CA GLU A 217 26.02 -1.63 12.28
C GLU A 217 24.94 -2.57 11.71
N THR A 218 24.36 -3.45 12.53
CA THR A 218 23.30 -4.37 12.09
C THR A 218 21.94 -3.72 12.04
N THR A 219 21.73 -2.66 12.81
CA THR A 219 20.44 -1.95 12.86
C THR A 219 20.25 -0.94 11.72
N ASP A 220 21.28 -0.67 10.93
CA ASP A 220 21.23 0.32 9.84
C ASP A 220 21.15 -0.33 8.44
N VAL A 221 20.90 -1.65 8.38
CA VAL A 221 20.82 -2.43 7.14
C VAL A 221 19.39 -2.88 6.89
N MET A 222 18.83 -2.48 5.75
CA MET A 222 17.54 -2.97 5.25
C MET A 222 17.74 -4.05 4.20
N VAL A 223 17.00 -5.15 4.32
CA VAL A 223 17.06 -6.31 3.45
C VAL A 223 15.77 -6.43 2.65
N THR A 224 15.91 -6.80 1.38
CA THR A 224 14.80 -7.08 0.47
C THR A 224 14.86 -8.52 -0.04
N PRO A 225 13.73 -9.10 -0.53
CA PRO A 225 13.77 -10.35 -1.29
C PRO A 225 14.65 -10.24 -2.54
N LYS A 226 15.26 -11.34 -2.97
CA LYS A 226 16.11 -11.37 -4.19
C LYS A 226 15.36 -10.95 -5.46
N ASN A 227 14.06 -11.24 -5.52
CA ASN A 227 13.18 -10.93 -6.64
C ASN A 227 12.32 -9.66 -6.40
N ILE A 228 12.83 -8.70 -5.63
CA ILE A 228 12.07 -7.51 -5.23
C ILE A 228 11.53 -6.72 -6.44
N ASP A 229 12.28 -6.62 -7.53
CA ASP A 229 11.86 -5.92 -8.75
C ASP A 229 10.59 -6.53 -9.34
N GLU A 230 10.57 -7.85 -9.48
CA GLU A 230 9.43 -8.59 -9.99
C GLU A 230 8.24 -8.52 -9.03
N SER A 231 8.49 -8.72 -7.73
CA SER A 231 7.48 -8.67 -6.68
C SER A 231 6.79 -7.30 -6.63
N VAL A 232 7.55 -6.21 -6.59
CA VAL A 232 6.99 -4.85 -6.57
C VAL A 232 6.22 -4.54 -7.84
N ASN A 233 6.73 -4.92 -9.02
CA ASN A 233 6.02 -4.73 -10.29
C ASN A 233 4.68 -5.47 -10.31
N GLN A 234 4.67 -6.72 -9.83
CA GLN A 234 3.45 -7.53 -9.82
C GLN A 234 2.43 -7.00 -8.81
N ILE A 235 2.86 -6.73 -7.58
CA ILE A 235 1.98 -6.23 -6.51
C ILE A 235 1.39 -4.86 -6.89
N SER A 236 2.19 -3.98 -7.52
CA SER A 236 1.72 -2.68 -8.00
C SER A 236 0.58 -2.82 -9.01
N LYS A 237 0.73 -3.73 -9.97
CA LYS A 237 -0.32 -4.05 -10.96
C LYS A 237 -1.56 -4.64 -10.28
N ASP A 238 -1.37 -5.57 -9.35
CA ASP A 238 -2.47 -6.22 -8.65
C ASP A 238 -3.26 -5.22 -7.79
N LEU A 239 -2.60 -4.34 -7.06
CA LEU A 239 -3.26 -3.26 -6.31
C LEU A 239 -3.99 -2.28 -7.23
N ALA A 240 -3.41 -1.91 -8.38
CA ALA A 240 -4.07 -1.07 -9.37
C ALA A 240 -5.32 -1.76 -9.92
N LYS A 241 -5.26 -3.06 -10.18
CA LYS A 241 -6.41 -3.87 -10.60
C LYS A 241 -7.53 -3.84 -9.57
N VAL A 242 -7.21 -4.10 -8.29
CA VAL A 242 -8.18 -4.02 -7.20
C VAL A 242 -8.87 -2.67 -7.15
N LEU A 243 -8.09 -1.58 -7.14
CA LEU A 243 -8.64 -0.23 -7.06
C LEU A 243 -9.49 0.10 -8.29
N ASN A 244 -9.04 -0.25 -9.49
CA ASN A 244 -9.83 -0.07 -10.70
C ASN A 244 -11.17 -0.82 -10.61
N HIS A 245 -11.18 -2.07 -10.11
CA HIS A 245 -12.41 -2.84 -9.90
C HIS A 245 -13.33 -2.20 -8.86
N CYS A 246 -12.78 -1.69 -7.75
CA CYS A 246 -13.57 -1.01 -6.70
C CYS A 246 -14.23 0.27 -7.20
N PHE A 247 -13.65 0.97 -8.16
CA PHE A 247 -14.17 2.25 -8.67
C PHE A 247 -15.09 2.12 -9.88
N GLN A 248 -15.08 0.97 -10.56
CA GLN A 248 -15.87 0.77 -11.78
C GLN A 248 -17.11 -0.11 -11.51
N LYS A 249 -18.11 0.00 -12.36
CA LYS A 249 -19.30 -0.86 -12.29
C LYS A 249 -18.89 -2.29 -12.62
N ARG A 250 -19.31 -3.24 -11.79
CA ARG A 250 -19.20 -4.66 -12.15
C ARG A 250 -20.06 -4.88 -13.40
N ASP A 251 -19.45 -5.28 -14.50
CA ASP A 251 -20.20 -5.72 -15.66
C ASP A 251 -21.07 -6.92 -15.23
N ASN A 252 -22.33 -6.94 -15.67
CA ASN A 252 -23.31 -7.97 -15.36
C ASN A 252 -23.00 -9.33 -16.03
N TYR A 253 -21.75 -9.56 -16.44
CA TYR A 253 -21.28 -10.86 -16.90
C TYR A 253 -20.85 -11.67 -15.68
N GLY A 254 -21.78 -12.56 -15.30
CA GLY A 254 -21.55 -13.51 -14.23
C GLY A 254 -20.29 -14.33 -14.47
N ASN A 255 -19.59 -14.61 -13.40
CA ASN A 255 -18.60 -15.68 -13.24
C ASN A 255 -17.56 -15.86 -14.37
N SER A 256 -16.87 -14.84 -14.77
CA SER A 256 -15.61 -15.06 -15.50
C SER A 256 -14.70 -13.86 -15.40
N SER A 257 -13.49 -14.15 -14.89
CA SER A 257 -12.24 -13.40 -15.05
C SER A 257 -12.39 -11.88 -15.08
N ILE A 258 -11.80 -11.23 -14.09
CA ILE A 258 -11.54 -9.79 -14.11
C ILE A 258 -10.83 -9.45 -15.43
N SER A 259 -11.60 -9.18 -16.50
CA SER A 259 -11.08 -8.71 -17.79
C SER A 259 -10.67 -7.26 -17.62
N PHE A 260 -9.37 -7.04 -17.52
CA PHE A 260 -8.78 -5.73 -17.36
C PHE A 260 -8.45 -5.13 -18.71
N TYR A 261 -8.91 -3.89 -18.94
CA TYR A 261 -8.44 -3.11 -20.06
C TYR A 261 -6.93 -2.90 -19.93
N GLU A 262 -6.14 -3.56 -20.75
CA GLU A 262 -4.73 -3.28 -20.89
C GLU A 262 -4.57 -1.90 -21.54
N LYS A 263 -3.76 -1.05 -20.91
CA LYS A 263 -3.41 0.28 -21.42
C LYS A 263 -2.72 0.27 -22.80
N GLU A 264 -2.46 -0.93 -23.35
CA GLU A 264 -1.78 -1.10 -24.63
C GLU A 264 -2.66 -0.80 -25.85
N ASP A 265 -4.00 -0.86 -25.72
CA ASP A 265 -4.88 -0.63 -26.88
C ASP A 265 -5.24 0.84 -27.13
N MET A 266 -4.96 1.75 -26.21
CA MET A 266 -5.25 3.18 -26.40
C MET A 266 -4.09 4.00 -27.00
N LYS A 267 -2.99 3.37 -27.43
CA LYS A 267 -1.88 4.05 -28.13
C LYS A 267 -1.92 3.88 -29.66
N ARG A 268 -3.01 3.34 -30.21
CA ARG A 268 -3.16 3.12 -31.66
C ARG A 268 -4.45 3.71 -32.21
N GLU A 269 -4.68 4.97 -31.98
CA GLU A 269 -5.52 5.81 -32.87
C GLU A 269 -4.99 7.24 -32.86
#